data_f157bfcc5ad107d220321da29526c045
#
_entry.id   f157bfcc5ad107d220321da29526c045
#
_cell.length_a   1.000
_cell.length_b   1.000
_cell.length_c   1.000
_cell.angle_alpha   90.00
_cell.angle_beta   90.00
_cell.angle_gamma   90.00
#
_symmetry.space_group_name_H-M   'P 1'
#
loop_
_entity.id
_entity.type
_entity.pdbx_description
1 polymer ?
#
loop_
_entity_poly.entity_id
_entity_poly.type
_entity_poly.pdbx_seq_one_letter_code
_entity_poly.pdbx_strand_id
1 'polypeptide(L)'
;TTNFSGGWQMRIALAKLLVRNPEVLMLDEPTNHLDLESVKWLEGFLRGYEGTVIVVSHDREFMDNMIDRVAEVANGRVNLYKGNYSAYLKAREERIERLRQQRTKQLEEMKHLEDFVERFRYKATKARQAQERAQRLERLKEELIEIPEEKKPIHFNFVQPPRTGDEVVRCRGLVKAFGDKRVYDNFDFTMYRGDKVALVGPNGAGKSTLMKMIA
;
A
#
# COMPACT_ATOMS: atom_id res chain seq x y z
N THR A 1 0.30 10.31 30.50
CA THR A 1 0.64 10.00 29.06
C THR A 1 0.18 11.09 28.09
N THR A 2 -0.77 11.94 28.45
CA THR A 2 -1.33 13.01 27.59
C THR A 2 -0.34 14.12 27.23
N ASN A 3 0.77 14.26 27.95
CA ASN A 3 1.79 15.32 27.75
C ASN A 3 2.90 14.92 26.74
N PHE A 4 2.84 13.72 26.17
CA PHE A 4 3.83 13.25 25.22
C PHE A 4 3.40 13.53 23.78
N SER A 5 4.37 13.71 22.86
CA SER A 5 4.09 13.78 21.43
C SER A 5 3.46 12.47 20.93
N GLY A 6 2.70 12.53 19.83
CA GLY A 6 2.02 11.35 19.27
C GLY A 6 2.96 10.14 19.04
N GLY A 7 4.20 10.39 18.59
CA GLY A 7 5.21 9.35 18.45
C GLY A 7 5.62 8.69 19.77
N TRP A 8 5.74 9.45 20.86
CA TRP A 8 6.01 8.90 22.17
C TRP A 8 4.83 8.12 22.75
N GLN A 9 3.60 8.61 22.55
CA GLN A 9 2.40 7.89 22.96
C GLN A 9 2.31 6.51 22.29
N MET A 10 2.60 6.45 20.98
CA MET A 10 2.61 5.20 20.22
C MET A 10 3.70 4.24 20.73
N ARG A 11 4.92 4.73 20.99
CA ARG A 11 6.00 3.92 21.59
C ARG A 11 5.62 3.33 22.95
N ILE A 12 4.99 4.13 23.81
CA ILE A 12 4.52 3.66 25.11
C ILE A 12 3.41 2.60 24.99
N ALA A 13 2.46 2.81 24.07
CA ALA A 13 1.41 1.84 23.79
C ALA A 13 1.98 0.52 23.29
N LEU A 14 2.90 0.59 22.32
CA LEU A 14 3.61 -0.56 21.77
C LEU A 14 4.42 -1.29 22.86
N ALA A 15 5.20 -0.59 23.66
CA ALA A 15 5.96 -1.17 24.76
C ALA A 15 5.07 -1.92 25.79
N LYS A 16 3.93 -1.33 26.15
CA LYS A 16 2.96 -1.98 27.05
C LYS A 16 2.40 -3.28 26.46
N LEU A 17 2.18 -3.30 25.15
CA LEU A 17 1.65 -4.45 24.44
C LEU A 17 2.68 -5.56 24.36
N LEU A 18 3.93 -5.21 24.02
CA LEU A 18 5.05 -6.14 23.88
C LEU A 18 5.46 -6.79 25.22
N VAL A 19 5.42 -6.03 26.33
CA VAL A 19 5.71 -6.55 27.68
C VAL A 19 4.71 -7.65 28.09
N ARG A 20 3.48 -7.61 27.57
CA ARG A 20 2.48 -8.66 27.85
C ARG A 20 2.77 -10.00 27.16
N ASN A 21 3.63 -9.99 26.16
CA ASN A 21 4.02 -11.16 25.35
C ASN A 21 2.84 -12.06 24.96
N PRO A 22 1.80 -11.55 24.23
CA PRO A 22 0.63 -12.30 23.89
C PRO A 22 0.95 -13.38 22.84
N GLU A 23 0.23 -14.52 22.83
CA GLU A 23 0.40 -15.55 21.81
C GLU A 23 0.09 -15.06 20.38
N VAL A 24 -0.82 -14.07 20.26
CA VAL A 24 -1.18 -13.45 19.00
C VAL A 24 -1.08 -11.93 19.16
N LEU A 25 -0.20 -11.33 18.37
CA LEU A 25 0.04 -9.88 18.33
C LEU A 25 -0.57 -9.31 17.05
N MET A 26 -1.51 -8.39 17.20
CA MET A 26 -2.16 -7.70 16.07
C MET A 26 -1.72 -6.23 16.04
N LEU A 27 -1.12 -5.79 14.94
CA LEU A 27 -0.60 -4.44 14.76
C LEU A 27 -1.21 -3.81 13.50
N ASP A 28 -1.78 -2.63 13.67
CA ASP A 28 -2.31 -1.83 12.57
C ASP A 28 -1.44 -0.58 12.41
N GLU A 29 -0.78 -0.46 11.23
CA GLU A 29 0.13 0.62 10.87
C GLU A 29 1.17 0.96 11.97
N PRO A 30 1.92 -0.05 12.48
CA PRO A 30 2.79 0.17 13.65
C PRO A 30 3.98 1.08 13.39
N THR A 31 4.34 1.30 12.13
CA THR A 31 5.44 2.20 11.71
C THR A 31 5.03 3.66 11.68
N ASN A 32 3.73 3.96 11.71
CA ASN A 32 3.24 5.33 11.69
C ASN A 32 3.74 6.10 12.92
N HIS A 33 4.25 7.31 12.68
CA HIS A 33 4.80 8.22 13.69
C HIS A 33 6.08 7.74 14.39
N LEU A 34 6.65 6.60 13.99
CA LEU A 34 7.96 6.17 14.45
C LEU A 34 9.06 6.83 13.61
N ASP A 35 10.20 7.07 14.23
CA ASP A 35 11.41 7.43 13.51
C ASP A 35 12.14 6.16 13.02
N LEU A 36 13.08 6.33 12.10
CA LEU A 36 13.80 5.23 11.47
C LEU A 36 14.45 4.25 12.47
N GLU A 37 15.01 4.78 13.56
CA GLU A 37 15.63 3.96 14.61
C GLU A 37 14.61 3.07 15.32
N SER A 38 13.41 3.65 15.59
CA SER A 38 12.32 2.91 16.23
C SER A 38 11.71 1.86 15.34
N VAL A 39 11.62 2.14 14.02
CA VAL A 39 11.17 1.14 13.04
C VAL A 39 12.14 -0.03 13.01
N LYS A 40 13.45 0.22 12.89
CA LYS A 40 14.48 -0.83 12.89
C LYS A 40 14.49 -1.65 14.19
N TRP A 41 14.30 -0.98 15.31
CA TRP A 41 14.16 -1.69 16.59
C TRP A 41 12.92 -2.59 16.60
N LEU A 42 11.77 -2.09 16.11
CA LEU A 42 10.54 -2.86 16.04
C LEU A 42 10.68 -4.08 15.10
N GLU A 43 11.30 -3.90 13.93
CA GLU A 43 11.62 -5.00 13.01
C GLU A 43 12.44 -6.10 13.71
N GLY A 44 13.51 -5.69 14.40
CA GLY A 44 14.38 -6.61 15.14
C GLY A 44 13.64 -7.37 16.24
N PHE A 45 12.76 -6.67 16.96
CA PHE A 45 11.94 -7.26 18.02
C PHE A 45 10.93 -8.27 17.44
N LEU A 46 10.17 -7.87 16.41
CA LEU A 46 9.13 -8.72 15.80
C LEU A 46 9.71 -9.94 15.09
N ARG A 47 10.92 -9.83 14.52
CA ARG A 47 11.61 -10.97 13.90
C ARG A 47 11.97 -12.06 14.90
N GLY A 48 12.28 -11.67 16.15
CA GLY A 48 12.55 -12.61 17.24
C GLY A 48 11.33 -12.99 18.07
N TYR A 49 10.12 -12.56 17.65
CA TYR A 49 8.90 -12.83 18.40
C TYR A 49 8.45 -14.28 18.23
N GLU A 50 8.29 -15.02 19.31
CA GLU A 50 7.92 -16.44 19.27
C GLU A 50 6.42 -16.67 18.97
N GLY A 51 5.57 -15.69 19.27
CA GLY A 51 4.13 -15.74 19.00
C GLY A 51 3.77 -15.43 17.54
N THR A 52 2.50 -15.54 17.22
CA THR A 52 1.97 -15.18 15.90
C THR A 52 1.82 -13.67 15.79
N VAL A 53 2.34 -13.08 14.71
CA VAL A 53 2.19 -11.65 14.41
C VAL A 53 1.30 -11.47 13.20
N ILE A 54 0.27 -10.63 13.33
CA ILE A 54 -0.57 -10.15 12.24
C ILE A 54 -0.35 -8.64 12.13
N VAL A 55 0.10 -8.19 10.98
CA VAL A 55 0.38 -6.78 10.76
C VAL A 55 -0.35 -6.26 9.53
N VAL A 56 -0.90 -5.05 9.64
CA VAL A 56 -1.36 -4.25 8.51
C VAL A 56 -0.38 -3.08 8.38
N SER A 57 0.22 -2.89 7.20
CA SER A 57 1.15 -1.80 6.96
C SER A 57 1.18 -1.41 5.48
N HIS A 58 1.55 -0.15 5.22
CA HIS A 58 1.86 0.37 3.89
C HIS A 58 3.38 0.48 3.66
N ASP A 59 4.18 0.21 4.67
CA ASP A 59 5.64 0.23 4.60
C ASP A 59 6.16 -1.08 4.01
N ARG A 60 6.61 -0.99 2.76
CA ARG A 60 7.07 -2.15 1.99
C ARG A 60 8.35 -2.74 2.55
N GLU A 61 9.30 -1.89 2.96
CA GLU A 61 10.58 -2.32 3.50
C GLU A 61 10.39 -3.06 4.83
N PHE A 62 9.55 -2.50 5.72
CA PHE A 62 9.15 -3.15 6.95
C PHE A 62 8.52 -4.52 6.70
N MET A 63 7.57 -4.61 5.77
CA MET A 63 6.93 -5.89 5.45
C MET A 63 7.92 -6.90 4.85
N ASP A 64 8.79 -6.48 3.93
CA ASP A 64 9.77 -7.38 3.31
C ASP A 64 10.76 -7.97 4.32
N ASN A 65 11.10 -7.20 5.35
CA ASN A 65 12.06 -7.60 6.37
C ASN A 65 11.46 -8.52 7.45
N MET A 66 10.13 -8.49 7.65
CA MET A 66 9.52 -9.05 8.85
C MET A 66 8.58 -10.23 8.55
N ILE A 67 7.81 -10.20 7.43
CA ILE A 67 6.76 -11.18 7.18
C ILE A 67 7.23 -12.37 6.35
N ASP A 68 6.62 -13.53 6.57
CA ASP A 68 6.81 -14.78 5.82
C ASP A 68 5.57 -15.20 5.01
N ARG A 69 4.43 -14.52 5.23
CA ARG A 69 3.17 -14.75 4.53
C ARG A 69 2.40 -13.45 4.34
N VAL A 70 1.68 -13.36 3.23
CA VAL A 70 0.77 -12.24 2.93
C VAL A 70 -0.66 -12.76 2.78
N ALA A 71 -1.60 -12.13 3.47
CA ALA A 71 -3.03 -12.34 3.30
C ALA A 71 -3.61 -11.17 2.49
N GLU A 72 -3.89 -11.39 1.19
CA GLU A 72 -4.55 -10.41 0.34
C GLU A 72 -6.07 -10.49 0.55
N VAL A 73 -6.69 -9.40 0.98
CA VAL A 73 -8.14 -9.28 1.09
C VAL A 73 -8.66 -8.55 -0.14
N ALA A 74 -9.35 -9.26 -1.03
CA ALA A 74 -9.90 -8.69 -2.26
C ALA A 74 -11.23 -9.35 -2.61
N ASN A 75 -12.22 -8.56 -3.05
CA ASN A 75 -13.54 -9.03 -3.50
C ASN A 75 -14.22 -9.99 -2.50
N GLY A 76 -14.15 -9.68 -1.20
CA GLY A 76 -14.74 -10.51 -0.14
C GLY A 76 -14.05 -11.86 0.09
N ARG A 77 -12.87 -12.08 -0.50
CA ARG A 77 -12.07 -13.31 -0.35
C ARG A 77 -10.71 -12.98 0.24
N VAL A 78 -10.12 -13.97 0.93
CA VAL A 78 -8.76 -13.89 1.45
C VAL A 78 -7.89 -14.88 0.67
N ASN A 79 -6.84 -14.37 0.05
CA ASN A 79 -5.85 -15.17 -0.67
C ASN A 79 -4.54 -15.16 0.11
N LEU A 80 -4.03 -16.35 0.47
CA LEU A 80 -2.77 -16.49 1.20
C LEU A 80 -1.62 -16.73 0.22
N TYR A 81 -0.55 -15.98 0.40
CA TYR A 81 0.70 -16.13 -0.35
C TYR A 81 1.83 -16.42 0.63
N LYS A 82 2.70 -17.35 0.27
CA LYS A 82 3.92 -17.65 1.02
C LYS A 82 5.05 -16.77 0.54
N GLY A 83 5.82 -16.23 1.46
CA GLY A 83 6.95 -15.35 1.20
C GLY A 83 6.72 -13.94 1.72
N ASN A 84 7.71 -13.06 1.52
CA ASN A 84 7.66 -11.66 1.88
C ASN A 84 6.79 -10.84 0.91
N TYR A 85 6.69 -9.53 1.13
CA TYR A 85 5.85 -8.65 0.33
C TYR A 85 6.27 -8.59 -1.14
N SER A 86 7.56 -8.58 -1.44
CA SER A 86 8.08 -8.60 -2.82
C SER A 86 7.75 -9.91 -3.54
N ALA A 87 7.84 -11.04 -2.87
CA ALA A 87 7.43 -12.33 -3.41
C ALA A 87 5.93 -12.39 -3.69
N TYR A 88 5.11 -11.81 -2.78
CA TYR A 88 3.67 -11.66 -2.98
C TYR A 88 3.34 -10.84 -4.23
N LEU A 89 3.98 -9.68 -4.42
CA LEU A 89 3.72 -8.83 -5.59
C LEU A 89 3.94 -9.60 -6.89
N LYS A 90 5.04 -10.36 -6.99
CA LYS A 90 5.35 -11.19 -8.16
C LYS A 90 4.31 -12.29 -8.36
N ALA A 91 3.97 -13.03 -7.32
CA ALA A 91 2.98 -14.10 -7.38
C ALA A 91 1.57 -13.58 -7.74
N ARG A 92 1.21 -12.39 -7.24
CA ARG A 92 -0.03 -11.70 -7.58
C ARG A 92 -0.08 -11.33 -9.06
N GLU A 93 0.98 -10.74 -9.59
CA GLU A 93 1.08 -10.37 -11.01
C GLU A 93 0.94 -11.60 -11.91
N GLU A 94 1.66 -12.69 -11.63
CA GLU A 94 1.55 -13.95 -12.36
C GLU A 94 0.14 -14.55 -12.28
N ARG A 95 -0.54 -14.41 -11.13
CA ARG A 95 -1.92 -14.85 -10.96
C ARG A 95 -2.88 -14.02 -11.82
N ILE A 96 -2.76 -12.70 -11.79
CA ILE A 96 -3.60 -11.79 -12.59
C ILE A 96 -3.42 -12.10 -14.07
N GLU A 97 -2.19 -12.30 -14.53
CA GLU A 97 -1.92 -12.62 -15.93
C GLU A 97 -2.56 -13.96 -16.36
N ARG A 98 -2.48 -14.99 -15.52
CA ARG A 98 -3.18 -16.26 -15.75
C ARG A 98 -4.69 -16.08 -15.82
N LEU A 99 -5.27 -15.27 -14.94
CA LEU A 99 -6.72 -14.98 -14.97
C LEU A 99 -7.11 -14.23 -16.25
N ARG A 100 -6.28 -13.29 -16.73
CA ARG A 100 -6.49 -12.59 -18.00
C ARG A 100 -6.52 -13.57 -19.19
N GLN A 101 -5.53 -14.47 -19.24
CA GLN A 101 -5.46 -15.48 -20.32
C GLN A 101 -6.66 -16.45 -20.28
N GLN A 102 -7.07 -16.89 -19.10
CA GLN A 102 -8.25 -17.75 -18.93
C GLN A 102 -9.53 -17.02 -19.37
N ARG A 103 -9.70 -15.75 -18.97
CA ARG A 103 -10.85 -14.92 -19.39
C ARG A 103 -10.88 -14.73 -20.89
N THR A 104 -9.74 -14.48 -21.52
CA THR A 104 -9.66 -14.34 -22.99
C THR A 104 -10.15 -15.61 -23.68
N LYS A 105 -9.71 -16.79 -23.23
CA LYS A 105 -10.18 -18.07 -23.77
C LYS A 105 -11.69 -18.27 -23.56
N GLN A 106 -12.23 -17.91 -22.39
CA GLN A 106 -13.68 -17.96 -22.15
C GLN A 106 -14.45 -17.04 -23.11
N LEU A 107 -13.96 -15.81 -23.32
CA LEU A 107 -14.59 -14.86 -24.23
C LEU A 107 -14.56 -15.35 -25.70
N GLU A 108 -13.46 -15.97 -26.13
CA GLU A 108 -13.36 -16.59 -27.45
C GLU A 108 -14.34 -17.76 -27.60
N GLU A 109 -14.44 -18.65 -26.60
CA GLU A 109 -15.40 -19.76 -26.59
C GLU A 109 -16.84 -19.24 -26.63
N MET A 110 -17.16 -18.22 -25.81
CA MET A 110 -18.47 -17.58 -25.80
C MET A 110 -18.83 -17.03 -27.17
N LYS A 111 -17.90 -16.32 -27.82
CA LYS A 111 -18.09 -15.80 -29.18
C LYS A 111 -18.37 -16.90 -30.18
N HIS A 112 -17.62 -18.00 -30.14
CA HIS A 112 -17.88 -19.16 -31.03
C HIS A 112 -19.26 -19.78 -30.80
N LEU A 113 -19.70 -19.85 -29.54
CA LEU A 113 -21.04 -20.35 -29.22
C LEU A 113 -22.14 -19.40 -29.70
N GLU A 114 -21.95 -18.09 -29.51
CA GLU A 114 -22.87 -17.05 -29.99
C GLU A 114 -23.02 -17.11 -31.51
N ASP A 115 -21.90 -17.12 -32.26
CA ASP A 115 -21.90 -17.21 -33.72
C ASP A 115 -22.62 -18.49 -34.21
N PHE A 116 -22.45 -19.61 -33.50
CA PHE A 116 -23.13 -20.84 -33.85
C PHE A 116 -24.63 -20.76 -33.59
N VAL A 117 -25.04 -20.27 -32.42
CA VAL A 117 -26.45 -20.13 -32.04
C VAL A 117 -27.15 -19.20 -33.02
N GLU A 118 -26.57 -18.05 -33.36
CA GLU A 118 -27.12 -17.09 -34.29
C GLU A 118 -27.33 -17.70 -35.70
N ARG A 119 -26.32 -18.42 -36.23
CA ARG A 119 -26.34 -19.02 -37.55
C ARG A 119 -27.36 -20.15 -37.70
N PHE A 120 -27.60 -20.91 -36.62
CA PHE A 120 -28.40 -22.14 -36.70
C PHE A 120 -29.72 -22.06 -35.92
N ARG A 121 -30.05 -20.96 -35.30
CA ARG A 121 -31.28 -20.74 -34.52
C ARG A 121 -32.56 -21.10 -35.28
N TYR A 122 -32.60 -20.82 -36.57
CA TYR A 122 -33.79 -21.01 -37.41
C TYR A 122 -33.77 -22.31 -38.25
N LYS A 123 -32.72 -23.16 -38.11
CA LYS A 123 -32.63 -24.42 -38.90
C LYS A 123 -33.16 -25.59 -38.05
N ALA A 124 -34.31 -26.15 -38.44
CA ALA A 124 -34.96 -27.25 -37.71
C ALA A 124 -34.04 -28.47 -37.49
N THR A 125 -33.15 -28.80 -38.44
CA THR A 125 -32.21 -29.92 -38.35
C THR A 125 -31.12 -29.74 -37.32
N LYS A 126 -30.85 -28.50 -36.86
CA LYS A 126 -29.82 -28.17 -35.86
C LYS A 126 -30.38 -27.49 -34.59
N ALA A 127 -31.72 -27.38 -34.47
CA ALA A 127 -32.38 -26.68 -33.39
C ALA A 127 -31.95 -27.22 -31.99
N ARG A 128 -31.87 -28.55 -31.83
CA ARG A 128 -31.42 -29.16 -30.57
C ARG A 128 -29.97 -28.80 -30.24
N GLN A 129 -29.05 -28.86 -31.22
CA GLN A 129 -27.65 -28.49 -31.00
C GLN A 129 -27.50 -26.99 -30.70
N ALA A 130 -28.29 -26.13 -31.33
CA ALA A 130 -28.30 -24.69 -31.03
C ALA A 130 -28.79 -24.43 -29.63
N GLN A 131 -29.79 -25.13 -29.14
CA GLN A 131 -30.31 -25.01 -27.78
C GLN A 131 -29.31 -25.47 -26.72
N GLU A 132 -28.62 -26.61 -26.93
CA GLU A 132 -27.57 -27.11 -26.04
C GLU A 132 -26.41 -26.12 -25.93
N ARG A 133 -26.00 -25.52 -27.07
CA ARG A 133 -24.93 -24.50 -27.07
C ARG A 133 -25.36 -23.17 -26.45
N ALA A 134 -26.60 -22.77 -26.61
CA ALA A 134 -27.16 -21.61 -25.94
C ALA A 134 -27.14 -21.79 -24.41
N GLN A 135 -27.53 -22.96 -23.90
CA GLN A 135 -27.44 -23.25 -22.48
C GLN A 135 -26.00 -23.24 -21.96
N ARG A 136 -25.04 -23.75 -22.75
CA ARG A 136 -23.61 -23.67 -22.39
C ARG A 136 -23.11 -22.23 -22.37
N LEU A 137 -23.54 -21.42 -23.32
CA LEU A 137 -23.20 -20.00 -23.36
C LEU A 137 -23.71 -19.26 -22.10
N GLU A 138 -24.95 -19.50 -21.69
CA GLU A 138 -25.48 -18.88 -20.47
C GLU A 138 -24.71 -19.29 -19.21
N ARG A 139 -24.31 -20.56 -19.08
CA ARG A 139 -23.45 -21.02 -17.97
C ARG A 139 -22.09 -20.32 -18.00
N LEU A 140 -21.46 -20.19 -19.16
CA LEU A 140 -20.17 -19.50 -19.29
C LEU A 140 -20.27 -18.00 -18.95
N LYS A 141 -21.42 -17.37 -19.22
CA LYS A 141 -21.66 -15.97 -18.81
C LYS A 141 -21.76 -15.84 -17.29
N GLU A 142 -22.43 -16.78 -16.62
CA GLU A 142 -22.52 -16.81 -15.16
C GLU A 142 -21.15 -17.11 -14.49
N GLU A 143 -20.34 -17.96 -15.13
CA GLU A 143 -19.03 -18.36 -14.65
C GLU A 143 -17.87 -17.49 -15.17
N LEU A 144 -18.17 -16.32 -15.75
CA LEU A 144 -17.14 -15.45 -16.31
C LEU A 144 -16.14 -15.02 -15.26
N ILE A 145 -14.85 -15.27 -15.52
CA ILE A 145 -13.77 -14.94 -14.59
C ILE A 145 -13.72 -13.44 -14.37
N GLU A 146 -13.88 -13.03 -13.09
CA GLU A 146 -13.67 -11.67 -12.66
C GLU A 146 -12.18 -11.41 -12.43
N ILE A 147 -11.66 -10.41 -13.12
CA ILE A 147 -10.29 -9.94 -12.88
C ILE A 147 -10.37 -8.83 -11.84
N PRO A 148 -9.56 -8.89 -10.76
CA PRO A 148 -9.48 -7.80 -9.80
C PRO A 148 -9.16 -6.48 -10.51
N GLU A 149 -9.98 -5.46 -10.28
CA GLU A 149 -9.77 -4.14 -10.88
C GLU A 149 -8.45 -3.54 -10.38
N GLU A 150 -7.54 -3.27 -11.29
CA GLU A 150 -6.42 -2.41 -11.01
C GLU A 150 -6.93 -0.96 -10.94
N LYS A 151 -6.73 -0.31 -9.80
CA LYS A 151 -7.02 1.11 -9.70
C LYS A 151 -6.20 1.84 -10.76
N LYS A 152 -6.87 2.41 -11.74
CA LYS A 152 -6.21 3.23 -12.76
C LYS A 152 -5.50 4.39 -12.06
N PRO A 153 -4.23 4.65 -12.38
CA PRO A 153 -3.54 5.81 -11.83
C PRO A 153 -4.32 7.08 -12.20
N ILE A 154 -4.53 7.93 -11.21
CA ILE A 154 -5.15 9.24 -11.44
C ILE A 154 -4.10 10.09 -12.14
N HIS A 155 -4.34 10.44 -13.41
CA HIS A 155 -3.51 11.39 -14.14
C HIS A 155 -4.05 12.79 -13.89
N PHE A 156 -3.26 13.60 -13.20
CA PHE A 156 -3.53 15.03 -13.06
C PHE A 156 -2.24 15.81 -13.30
N ASN A 157 -2.38 16.98 -13.90
CA ASN A 157 -1.29 17.91 -14.11
C ASN A 157 -1.45 19.08 -13.15
N PHE A 158 -0.44 19.35 -12.34
CA PHE A 158 -0.40 20.58 -11.57
C PHE A 158 -0.20 21.77 -12.50
N VAL A 159 -0.96 22.82 -12.27
CA VAL A 159 -0.68 24.11 -12.90
C VAL A 159 0.71 24.54 -12.43
N GLN A 160 1.59 24.84 -13.40
CA GLN A 160 2.94 25.28 -13.06
C GLN A 160 2.86 26.64 -12.34
N PRO A 161 3.43 26.76 -11.13
CA PRO A 161 3.45 28.03 -10.43
C PRO A 161 4.28 29.06 -11.20
N PRO A 162 4.02 30.36 -11.01
CA PRO A 162 4.84 31.40 -11.63
C PRO A 162 6.30 31.21 -11.22
N ARG A 163 7.22 31.59 -12.12
CA ARG A 163 8.65 31.45 -11.87
C ARG A 163 9.06 32.31 -10.68
N THR A 164 9.49 31.72 -9.59
CA THR A 164 10.13 32.40 -8.45
C THR A 164 11.63 32.58 -8.72
N GLY A 165 12.34 33.32 -7.90
CA GLY A 165 13.82 33.44 -7.95
C GLY A 165 14.52 32.07 -7.79
N ASP A 166 15.83 32.05 -8.02
CA ASP A 166 16.62 30.84 -7.90
C ASP A 166 16.76 30.39 -6.42
N GLU A 167 16.81 31.33 -5.50
CA GLU A 167 16.74 31.09 -4.08
C GLU A 167 15.27 31.11 -3.61
N VAL A 168 14.80 29.97 -3.08
CA VAL A 168 13.39 29.78 -2.75
C VAL A 168 13.15 29.99 -1.25
N VAL A 169 14.10 29.58 -0.41
CA VAL A 169 14.04 29.72 1.06
C VAL A 169 15.41 30.15 1.57
N ARG A 170 15.42 31.18 2.41
CA ARG A 170 16.62 31.60 3.16
C ARG A 170 16.26 31.84 4.62
N CYS A 171 16.81 31.05 5.49
CA CYS A 171 16.78 31.26 6.94
C CYS A 171 18.17 31.71 7.41
N ARG A 172 18.25 32.79 8.16
CA ARG A 172 19.51 33.29 8.74
C ARG A 172 19.34 33.51 10.23
N GLY A 173 20.25 32.97 11.03
CA GLY A 173 20.24 33.12 12.45
C GLY A 173 18.94 32.65 13.10
N LEU A 174 18.29 31.62 12.55
CA LEU A 174 16.99 31.17 12.99
C LEU A 174 17.07 30.65 14.44
N VAL A 175 16.23 31.21 15.31
CA VAL A 175 16.09 30.81 16.71
C VAL A 175 14.65 30.40 16.97
N LYS A 176 14.44 29.23 17.56
CA LYS A 176 13.13 28.77 18.01
C LYS A 176 13.22 28.03 19.33
N ALA A 177 12.43 28.48 20.29
CA ALA A 177 12.28 27.82 21.60
C ALA A 177 10.81 27.57 21.91
N PHE A 178 10.55 26.58 22.76
CA PHE A 178 9.25 26.28 23.35
C PHE A 178 9.45 26.21 24.87
N GLY A 179 9.02 27.23 25.59
CA GLY A 179 9.41 27.44 27.01
C GLY A 179 10.92 27.48 27.12
N ASP A 180 11.47 26.69 28.03
CA ASP A 180 12.92 26.64 28.29
C ASP A 180 13.69 25.77 27.27
N LYS A 181 12.97 25.01 26.41
CA LYS A 181 13.58 24.13 25.40
C LYS A 181 13.87 24.88 24.12
N ARG A 182 15.15 25.15 23.84
CA ARG A 182 15.61 25.70 22.57
C ARG A 182 15.72 24.56 21.54
N VAL A 183 15.03 24.73 20.40
CA VAL A 183 15.00 23.73 19.31
C VAL A 183 16.00 24.12 18.22
N TYR A 184 16.05 25.41 17.87
CA TYR A 184 17.02 25.99 16.94
C TYR A 184 17.73 27.15 17.61
N ASP A 185 19.03 27.23 17.38
CA ASP A 185 19.87 28.29 17.90
C ASP A 185 20.85 28.73 16.80
N ASN A 186 20.65 29.93 16.28
CA ASN A 186 21.45 30.53 15.21
C ASN A 186 21.62 29.61 13.98
N PHE A 187 20.51 29.01 13.52
CA PHE A 187 20.50 28.05 12.42
C PHE A 187 20.36 28.76 11.07
N ASP A 188 21.29 28.50 10.17
CA ASP A 188 21.25 29.00 8.79
C ASP A 188 20.89 27.87 7.83
N PHE A 189 19.99 28.16 6.89
CA PHE A 189 19.53 27.20 5.91
C PHE A 189 19.08 27.91 4.65
N THR A 190 19.53 27.44 3.49
CA THR A 190 19.14 27.97 2.18
C THR A 190 18.71 26.85 1.27
N MET A 191 17.63 27.05 0.52
CA MET A 191 17.17 26.13 -0.53
C MET A 191 17.05 26.87 -1.85
N TYR A 192 17.50 26.24 -2.90
CA TYR A 192 17.41 26.71 -4.25
C TYR A 192 16.31 26.00 -5.04
N ARG A 193 15.91 26.61 -6.15
CA ARG A 193 14.93 26.04 -7.06
C ARG A 193 15.40 24.67 -7.56
N GLY A 194 14.52 23.66 -7.44
CA GLY A 194 14.80 22.29 -7.87
C GLY A 194 15.44 21.41 -6.81
N ASP A 195 15.83 21.99 -5.65
CA ASP A 195 16.34 21.18 -4.53
C ASP A 195 15.26 20.23 -4.02
N LYS A 196 15.67 19.01 -3.70
CA LYS A 196 14.87 17.98 -3.04
C LYS A 196 15.54 17.63 -1.73
N VAL A 197 15.03 18.16 -0.63
CA VAL A 197 15.65 18.04 0.69
C VAL A 197 14.80 17.16 1.59
N ALA A 198 15.41 16.12 2.19
CA ALA A 198 14.81 15.29 3.23
C ALA A 198 15.26 15.74 4.62
N LEU A 199 14.32 16.01 5.52
CA LEU A 199 14.61 16.29 6.91
C LEU A 199 14.57 14.99 7.71
N VAL A 200 15.73 14.52 8.14
CA VAL A 200 15.89 13.28 8.93
C VAL A 200 16.34 13.58 10.36
N GLY A 201 16.03 12.71 11.29
CA GLY A 201 16.41 12.83 12.69
C GLY A 201 15.38 12.22 13.64
N PRO A 202 15.71 12.05 14.93
CA PRO A 202 14.83 11.45 15.92
C PRO A 202 13.55 12.26 16.15
N ASN A 203 12.55 11.62 16.76
CA ASN A 203 11.31 12.29 17.13
C ASN A 203 11.59 13.38 18.19
N GLY A 204 11.03 14.59 17.96
CA GLY A 204 11.28 15.75 18.84
C GLY A 204 12.51 16.59 18.45
N ALA A 205 13.25 16.24 17.40
CA ALA A 205 14.41 17.02 16.91
C ALA A 205 14.03 18.36 16.24
N GLY A 206 12.73 18.63 16.03
CA GLY A 206 12.29 19.91 15.45
C GLY A 206 11.95 19.89 13.96
N LYS A 207 11.96 18.73 13.29
CA LYS A 207 11.65 18.61 11.84
C LYS A 207 10.35 19.31 11.43
N SER A 208 9.26 18.99 12.12
CA SER A 208 7.96 19.63 11.89
C SER A 208 7.93 21.12 12.25
N THR A 209 8.78 21.54 13.21
CA THR A 209 8.93 22.94 13.58
C THR A 209 9.55 23.72 12.44
N LEU A 210 10.62 23.19 11.83
CA LEU A 210 11.25 23.84 10.66
C LEU A 210 10.27 23.95 9.50
N MET A 211 9.56 22.88 9.17
CA MET A 211 8.54 22.89 8.13
C MET A 211 7.47 23.97 8.35
N LYS A 212 6.96 24.10 9.59
CA LYS A 212 5.96 25.11 9.93
C LYS A 212 6.50 26.56 9.95
N MET A 213 7.81 26.73 10.05
CA MET A 213 8.43 28.06 10.00
C MET A 213 8.71 28.49 8.56
N ILE A 214 8.87 27.53 7.64
CA ILE A 214 9.08 27.79 6.20
C ILE A 214 7.76 28.00 5.46
N ALA A 215 6.68 27.30 5.89
CA ALA A 215 5.34 27.39 5.30
C ALA A 215 4.60 28.65 5.72
#